data_203bcff5d17c6aefa56c44b5e7292cc0
#
_entry.id   203bcff5d17c6aefa56c44b5e7292cc0
#
_cell.length_a   1.000
_cell.length_b   1.000
_cell.length_c   1.000
_cell.angle_alpha   90.00
_cell.angle_beta   90.00
_cell.angle_gamma   90.00
#
_symmetry.space_group_name_H-M   'P 1'
#
loop_
_entity.id
_entity.type
_entity.pdbx_description
1 polymer ?
#
loop_
_entity_poly.entity_id
_entity_poly.type
_entity_poly.pdbx_seq_one_letter_code
_entity_poly.pdbx_strand_id
1 'polypeptide(L)'
;MKAVCFIFLFLFCSLSSYAQVIGFEEKVPETFKVSGKGEVKLSSLFYKEGESSLEWDFQPASTLDVQIEPLSLNAKKEQQFGITLWIYNEKPQQDSIRFEFLNKAGEVSYWFTYHLQAAGWRACCIS
;
A
#
# COMPACT_ATOMS: atom_id res chain seq x y z
N MET A 1 -10.04 -9.97 -13.53
CA MET A 1 -9.28 -10.50 -12.37
C MET A 1 -9.33 -9.45 -11.28
N LYS A 2 -9.93 -9.77 -10.16
CA LYS A 2 -10.04 -8.85 -9.03
C LYS A 2 -8.96 -9.20 -8.01
N ALA A 3 -7.93 -8.41 -7.91
CA ALA A 3 -7.09 -8.40 -6.73
C ALA A 3 -7.52 -7.23 -5.86
N VAL A 4 -7.89 -7.53 -4.65
CA VAL A 4 -8.27 -6.55 -3.67
C VAL A 4 -7.02 -6.24 -2.88
N CYS A 5 -6.38 -5.14 -3.19
CA CYS A 5 -5.23 -4.66 -2.46
C CYS A 5 -5.72 -3.69 -1.40
N PHE A 6 -5.59 -4.08 -0.14
CA PHE A 6 -5.92 -3.24 1.00
C PHE A 6 -4.61 -2.72 1.58
N ILE A 7 -4.41 -1.44 1.47
CA ILE A 7 -3.20 -0.81 1.97
C ILE A 7 -3.51 -0.19 3.31
N PHE A 8 -2.96 -0.81 4.36
CA PHE A 8 -2.88 -0.22 5.69
C PHE A 8 -1.42 0.14 5.92
N LEU A 9 -1.13 1.42 5.95
CA LEU A 9 0.24 1.88 6.12
C LEU A 9 0.48 2.24 7.58
N PHE A 10 1.18 1.36 8.32
CA PHE A 10 1.70 1.65 9.65
C PHE A 10 3.16 2.10 9.54
N LEU A 11 3.43 3.30 9.96
CA LEU A 11 4.77 3.79 10.13
C LEU A 11 5.13 3.78 11.61
N PHE A 12 5.94 2.82 12.04
CA PHE A 12 6.47 2.77 13.40
C PHE A 12 7.83 3.48 13.45
N CYS A 13 7.88 4.58 14.15
CA CYS A 13 9.14 5.22 14.51
C CYS A 13 9.35 5.05 16.02
N SER A 14 10.35 4.29 16.44
CA SER A 14 10.69 4.11 17.85
C SER A 14 11.31 5.38 18.43
N LEU A 15 10.71 5.88 19.52
CA LEU A 15 11.12 6.97 20.42
C LEU A 15 10.56 8.40 20.18
N SER A 16 9.74 8.60 19.18
CA SER A 16 8.76 9.70 19.18
C SER A 16 7.66 9.20 18.27
N SER A 17 6.66 8.55 18.84
CA SER A 17 5.65 7.75 18.16
C SER A 17 4.78 8.59 17.23
N TYR A 18 5.24 8.85 16.03
CA TYR A 18 4.36 9.28 14.96
C TYR A 18 4.14 8.09 14.03
N ALA A 19 3.11 7.30 14.34
CA ALA A 19 2.58 6.35 13.38
C ALA A 19 1.59 7.10 12.49
N GLN A 20 1.85 7.16 11.21
CA GLN A 20 0.86 7.61 10.24
C GLN A 20 0.07 6.39 9.75
N VAL A 21 -1.23 6.41 9.97
CA VAL A 21 -2.15 5.39 9.46
C VAL A 21 -2.96 6.00 8.33
N ILE A 22 -2.96 5.36 7.18
CA ILE A 22 -3.85 5.73 6.08
C ILE A 22 -5.02 4.76 6.11
N GLY A 23 -6.18 5.26 6.53
CA GLY A 23 -7.45 4.56 6.48
C GLY A 23 -8.28 5.00 5.27
N PHE A 24 -9.14 4.14 4.79
CA PHE A 24 -10.01 4.37 3.62
C PHE A 24 -11.48 4.32 4.05
N GLU A 25 -11.91 5.28 4.88
CA GLU A 25 -13.24 5.25 5.49
C GLU A 25 -14.28 6.08 4.71
N GLU A 26 -13.87 7.22 4.18
CA GLU A 26 -14.81 8.15 3.56
C GLU A 26 -14.70 8.18 2.03
N LYS A 27 -13.48 8.25 1.52
CA LYS A 27 -13.19 8.35 0.09
C LYS A 27 -11.81 7.81 -0.26
N VAL A 28 -11.63 7.47 -1.52
CA VAL A 28 -10.28 7.24 -2.06
C VAL A 28 -9.55 8.59 -2.06
N PRO A 29 -8.35 8.69 -1.47
CA PRO A 29 -7.59 9.93 -1.49
C PRO A 29 -7.30 10.41 -2.92
N GLU A 30 -7.40 11.70 -3.16
CA GLU A 30 -7.16 12.30 -4.48
C GLU A 30 -5.71 12.14 -4.98
N THR A 31 -4.82 11.83 -4.05
CA THR A 31 -3.41 11.52 -4.32
C THR A 31 -3.17 10.10 -4.82
N PHE A 32 -4.21 9.27 -4.88
CA PHE A 32 -4.16 7.91 -5.40
C PHE A 32 -4.66 7.91 -6.84
N LYS A 33 -3.78 7.65 -7.79
CA LYS A 33 -4.09 7.72 -9.22
C LYS A 33 -3.75 6.41 -9.91
N VAL A 34 -4.70 5.92 -10.69
CA VAL A 34 -4.50 4.74 -11.53
C VAL A 34 -4.07 5.17 -12.93
N SER A 35 -3.01 4.57 -13.43
CA SER A 35 -2.57 4.64 -14.82
C SER A 35 -2.75 3.29 -15.49
N GLY A 36 -3.19 3.29 -16.73
CA GLY A 36 -3.53 2.08 -17.45
C GLY A 36 -4.99 1.67 -17.25
N LYS A 37 -5.27 0.38 -17.38
CA LYS A 37 -6.61 -0.18 -17.20
C LYS A 37 -6.82 -0.60 -15.75
N GLY A 38 -8.00 -0.36 -15.24
CA GLY A 38 -8.39 -0.70 -13.88
C GLY A 38 -8.89 0.52 -13.12
N GLU A 39 -9.38 0.28 -11.93
CA GLU A 39 -9.94 1.31 -11.07
C GLU A 39 -9.62 1.05 -9.60
N VAL A 40 -9.67 2.09 -8.80
CA VAL A 40 -9.68 2.01 -7.34
C VAL A 40 -10.98 2.55 -6.79
N LYS A 41 -11.50 1.88 -5.78
CA LYS A 41 -12.73 2.28 -5.08
C LYS A 41 -12.67 1.86 -3.62
N LEU A 42 -13.59 2.37 -2.82
CA LEU A 42 -13.80 1.84 -1.48
C LEU A 42 -14.60 0.54 -1.55
N SER A 43 -14.28 -0.38 -0.65
CA SER A 43 -14.99 -1.64 -0.49
C SER A 43 -15.27 -1.89 0.99
N SER A 44 -16.51 -2.22 1.31
CA SER A 44 -16.94 -2.67 2.63
C SER A 44 -17.04 -4.20 2.75
N LEU A 45 -16.65 -4.92 1.71
CA LEU A 45 -16.71 -6.39 1.70
C LEU A 45 -15.56 -7.00 2.51
N PHE A 46 -14.37 -6.47 2.35
CA PHE A 46 -13.17 -6.94 3.04
C PHE A 46 -12.42 -5.74 3.60
N TYR A 47 -12.31 -5.66 4.91
CA TYR A 47 -11.56 -4.62 5.60
C TYR A 47 -10.84 -5.20 6.81
N LYS A 48 -9.73 -4.60 7.19
CA LYS A 48 -8.91 -5.05 8.32
C LYS A 48 -9.25 -4.29 9.60
N GLU A 49 -9.46 -3.01 9.47
CA GLU A 49 -9.89 -2.10 10.53
C GLU A 49 -10.87 -1.09 9.95
N GLY A 50 -11.70 -0.46 10.80
CA GLY A 50 -12.73 0.46 10.36
C GLY A 50 -13.88 -0.25 9.67
N GLU A 51 -14.43 0.34 8.62
CA GLU A 51 -15.61 -0.15 7.90
C GLU A 51 -15.37 -0.35 6.41
N SER A 52 -14.22 0.07 5.91
CA SER A 52 -13.89 -0.06 4.49
C SER A 52 -12.39 -0.15 4.22
N SER A 53 -12.06 -0.38 2.99
CA SER A 53 -10.71 -0.56 2.50
C SER A 53 -10.61 -0.09 1.05
N LEU A 54 -9.38 0.06 0.55
CA LEU A 54 -9.14 0.34 -0.86
C LEU A 54 -9.20 -0.97 -1.66
N GLU A 55 -10.12 -1.06 -2.61
CA GLU A 55 -10.16 -2.12 -3.61
C GLU A 55 -9.52 -1.61 -4.90
N TRP A 56 -8.51 -2.29 -5.38
CA TRP A 56 -7.88 -2.03 -6.66
C TRP A 56 -8.14 -3.18 -7.62
N ASP A 57 -8.98 -2.91 -8.63
CA ASP A 57 -9.19 -3.82 -9.75
C ASP A 57 -8.13 -3.51 -10.81
N PHE A 58 -7.04 -4.28 -10.81
CA PHE A 58 -5.92 -4.05 -11.70
C PHE A 58 -5.93 -4.98 -12.90
N GLN A 59 -5.37 -4.49 -13.99
CA GLN A 59 -5.08 -5.25 -15.20
C GLN A 59 -3.56 -5.32 -15.39
N PRO A 60 -3.03 -6.27 -16.17
CA PRO A 60 -1.61 -6.28 -16.50
C PRO A 60 -1.13 -4.91 -16.99
N ALA A 61 0.03 -4.48 -16.53
CA ALA A 61 0.63 -3.17 -16.83
C ALA A 61 -0.13 -1.95 -16.28
N SER A 62 -1.10 -2.13 -15.36
CA SER A 62 -1.67 -1.00 -14.62
C SER A 62 -0.78 -0.61 -13.44
N THR A 63 -0.80 0.66 -13.09
CA THR A 63 -0.04 1.22 -11.98
C THR A 63 -0.98 2.01 -11.07
N LEU A 64 -0.82 1.86 -9.77
CA LEU A 64 -1.43 2.70 -8.77
C LEU A 64 -0.34 3.60 -8.17
N ASP A 65 -0.38 4.88 -8.51
CA ASP A 65 0.47 5.91 -7.91
C ASP A 65 -0.13 6.40 -6.61
N VAL A 66 0.65 6.35 -5.56
CA VAL A 66 0.28 6.79 -4.22
C VAL A 66 1.24 7.90 -3.79
N GLN A 67 0.73 9.13 -3.74
CA GLN A 67 1.48 10.25 -3.18
C GLN A 67 1.07 10.41 -1.71
N ILE A 68 2.00 10.14 -0.82
CA ILE A 68 1.90 10.46 0.59
C ILE A 68 2.74 11.72 0.84
N GLU A 69 2.26 12.56 1.78
CA GLU A 69 3.09 13.65 2.28
C GLU A 69 4.50 13.12 2.55
N PRO A 70 5.54 13.81 2.11
CA PRO A 70 6.89 13.33 2.32
C PRO A 70 7.06 13.07 3.80
N LEU A 71 7.25 11.83 4.15
CA LEU A 71 7.75 11.48 5.44
C LEU A 71 9.07 12.24 5.55
N SER A 72 9.09 13.32 6.31
CA SER A 72 10.35 13.97 6.63
C SER A 72 11.10 13.03 7.55
N LEU A 73 11.62 11.99 6.93
CA LEU A 73 12.55 11.04 7.53
C LEU A 73 13.87 11.79 7.74
N ASN A 74 13.85 12.81 8.57
CA ASN A 74 15.04 13.32 9.24
C ASN A 74 15.49 12.26 10.24
N ALA A 75 15.59 11.02 9.74
CA ALA A 75 16.12 9.93 10.50
C ALA A 75 17.58 10.24 10.79
N LYS A 76 17.88 10.60 12.02
CA LYS A 76 19.23 10.41 12.54
C LYS A 76 19.58 8.96 12.24
N LYS A 77 20.83 8.68 11.91
CA LYS A 77 21.35 7.36 11.48
C LYS A 77 20.94 6.16 12.34
N GLU A 78 20.30 6.38 13.48
CA GLU A 78 19.92 5.37 14.48
C GLU A 78 18.40 5.12 14.54
N GLN A 79 17.59 5.82 13.74
CA GLN A 79 16.14 5.60 13.73
C GLN A 79 15.79 4.58 12.66
N GLN A 80 15.28 3.44 13.11
CA GLN A 80 14.65 2.47 12.23
C GLN A 80 13.20 2.90 11.97
N PHE A 81 12.78 2.80 10.73
CA PHE A 81 11.37 2.96 10.37
C PHE A 81 10.90 1.72 9.61
N GLY A 82 9.64 1.44 9.72
CA GLY A 82 9.02 0.33 9.01
C GLY A 82 7.74 0.76 8.32
N ILE A 83 7.45 0.12 7.22
CA ILE A 83 6.18 0.25 6.51
C ILE A 83 5.48 -1.09 6.60
N THR A 84 4.23 -1.09 7.06
CA THR A 84 3.38 -2.28 7.04
C THR A 84 2.21 -2.03 6.11
N LEU A 85 2.08 -2.90 5.13
CA LEU A 85 0.95 -2.95 4.21
C LEU A 85 0.15 -4.22 4.49
N TRP A 86 -1.16 -4.08 4.67
CA TRP A 86 -2.06 -5.23 4.72
C TRP A 86 -2.68 -5.42 3.35
N ILE A 87 -2.50 -6.60 2.78
CA ILE A 87 -3.00 -6.96 1.46
C ILE A 87 -3.98 -8.13 1.61
N TYR A 88 -5.16 -7.97 1.04
CA TYR A 88 -6.14 -9.05 0.93
C TYR A 88 -6.17 -9.57 -0.49
N ASN A 89 -6.12 -10.87 -0.62
CA ASN A 89 -6.31 -11.57 -1.89
C ASN A 89 -7.41 -12.62 -1.72
N GLU A 90 -8.45 -12.53 -2.52
CA GLU A 90 -9.59 -13.45 -2.41
C GLU A 90 -9.22 -14.87 -2.79
N LYS A 91 -8.40 -15.02 -3.81
CA LYS A 91 -7.96 -16.33 -4.32
C LYS A 91 -6.47 -16.32 -4.67
N PRO A 92 -5.76 -17.41 -4.43
CA PRO A 92 -4.39 -17.55 -4.91
C PRO A 92 -4.28 -17.29 -6.40
N GLN A 93 -3.30 -16.51 -6.81
CA GLN A 93 -3.03 -16.14 -8.19
C GLN A 93 -1.54 -16.29 -8.49
N GLN A 94 -1.21 -16.47 -9.77
CA GLN A 94 0.19 -16.52 -10.22
C GLN A 94 0.79 -15.11 -10.41
N ASP A 95 -0.06 -14.09 -10.36
CA ASP A 95 0.36 -12.71 -10.51
C ASP A 95 1.12 -12.18 -9.29
N SER A 96 1.78 -11.08 -9.47
CA SER A 96 2.48 -10.36 -8.42
C SER A 96 2.34 -8.86 -8.57
N ILE A 97 2.48 -8.17 -7.47
CA ILE A 97 2.48 -6.72 -7.39
C ILE A 97 3.91 -6.28 -7.10
N ARG A 98 4.44 -5.39 -7.91
CA ARG A 98 5.72 -4.72 -7.64
C ARG A 98 5.45 -3.39 -6.96
N PHE A 99 6.08 -3.21 -5.81
CA PHE A 99 6.09 -1.96 -5.07
C PHE A 99 7.37 -1.21 -5.36
N GLU A 100 7.26 0.04 -5.74
CA GLU A 100 8.38 0.93 -6.01
C GLU A 100 8.27 2.17 -5.15
N PHE A 101 9.37 2.54 -4.51
CA PHE A 101 9.49 3.75 -3.71
C PHE A 101 10.34 4.74 -4.47
N LEU A 102 9.74 5.86 -4.81
CA LEU A 102 10.38 6.90 -5.59
C LEU A 102 10.96 7.98 -4.66
N ASN A 103 12.14 8.47 -5.02
CA ASN A 103 12.72 9.65 -4.39
C ASN A 103 12.05 10.93 -4.93
N LYS A 104 12.47 12.09 -4.43
CA LYS A 104 11.93 13.39 -4.88
C LYS A 104 12.18 13.70 -6.35
N ALA A 105 13.17 13.06 -6.97
CA ALA A 105 13.47 13.19 -8.40
C ALA A 105 12.63 12.24 -9.26
N GLY A 106 11.78 11.38 -8.65
CA GLY A 106 10.97 10.40 -9.36
C GLY A 106 11.73 9.12 -9.74
N GLU A 107 12.91 8.91 -9.19
CA GLU A 107 13.71 7.72 -9.44
C GLU A 107 13.40 6.62 -8.41
N VAL A 108 13.39 5.36 -8.83
CA VAL A 108 13.19 4.22 -7.93
C VAL A 108 14.38 4.08 -7.00
N SER A 109 14.17 4.31 -5.71
CA SER A 109 15.20 4.17 -4.67
C SER A 109 15.16 2.79 -4.00
N TYR A 110 14.02 2.16 -3.96
CA TYR A 110 13.81 0.83 -3.40
C TYR A 110 12.63 0.16 -4.09
N TRP A 111 12.64 -1.17 -4.18
CA TRP A 111 11.51 -1.94 -4.69
C TRP A 111 11.50 -3.36 -4.13
N PHE A 112 10.33 -3.96 -4.14
CA PHE A 112 10.14 -5.39 -3.87
C PHE A 112 8.91 -5.92 -4.62
N THR A 113 8.81 -7.23 -4.72
CA THR A 113 7.67 -7.90 -5.34
C THR A 113 6.91 -8.72 -4.30
N TYR A 114 5.60 -8.57 -4.30
CA TYR A 114 4.69 -9.36 -3.50
C TYR A 114 3.93 -10.33 -4.40
N HIS A 115 4.03 -11.62 -4.10
CA HIS A 115 3.36 -12.68 -4.86
C HIS A 115 1.97 -12.95 -4.30
N LEU A 116 0.95 -12.96 -5.17
CA LEU A 116 -0.46 -13.16 -4.80
C LEU A 116 -0.83 -14.64 -4.65
N GLN A 117 0.08 -15.46 -4.19
CA GLN A 117 -0.09 -16.91 -4.07
C GLN A 117 -0.86 -17.35 -2.83
N ALA A 118 -1.12 -16.46 -1.89
CA ALA A 118 -1.87 -16.75 -0.68
C ALA A 118 -3.22 -16.06 -0.67
N ALA A 119 -4.26 -16.74 -0.24
CA ALA A 119 -5.57 -16.14 0.02
C ALA A 119 -5.64 -15.49 1.41
N GLY A 120 -6.59 -14.56 1.56
CA GLY A 120 -6.84 -13.84 2.81
C GLY A 120 -5.89 -12.69 3.06
N TRP A 121 -5.94 -12.16 4.27
CA TRP A 121 -5.10 -11.06 4.71
C TRP A 121 -3.66 -11.49 4.95
N ARG A 122 -2.73 -10.71 4.43
CA ARG A 122 -1.28 -10.85 4.69
C ARG A 122 -0.67 -9.50 4.96
N ALA A 123 0.19 -9.46 5.97
CA ALA A 123 1.02 -8.30 6.24
C ALA A 123 2.28 -8.35 5.39
N CYS A 124 2.58 -7.26 4.73
CA CYS A 124 3.84 -7.02 4.06
C CYS A 124 4.59 -5.96 4.88
N CYS A 125 5.65 -6.36 5.57
CA CYS A 125 6.42 -5.49 6.44
C CYS A 125 7.80 -5.26 5.84
N ILE A 126 8.19 -3.98 5.83
CA ILE A 126 9.50 -3.53 5.34
C ILE A 126 10.14 -2.72 6.47
N SER A 127 11.35 -3.05 6.82
CA SER A 127 12.13 -2.38 7.86
C SER A 127 13.57 -2.12 7.41
#